data_db195a6607e2b4eadf4fac331295d819
#
_entry.id   db195a6607e2b4eadf4fac331295d819
#
_cell.length_a   1.000
_cell.length_b   1.000
_cell.length_c   1.000
_cell.angle_alpha   90.00
_cell.angle_beta   90.00
_cell.angle_gamma   90.00
#
_symmetry.space_group_name_H-M   'P 1'
#
loop_
_entity.id
_entity.type
_entity.pdbx_description
1 polymer ?
#
loop_
_entity_poly.entity_id
_entity_poly.type
_entity_poly.pdbx_seq_one_letter_code
_entity_poly.pdbx_strand_id
1 'polypeptide(L)'
;MSSHRDKSGKSNRRDFLKKAAAIGLGATVGGSSFWRAHQASAQITIPKEPMPRRPFGRSGIMVSTLSLGGMFDILNNQLMLAKALDWGINYWDTAEGYGRGRSEEGIGRWFARNPDTRKQVFLVTKLSTRRGGDFTGRLEKSLKRLHTDYVDLFFVHGIRGINEMEPSLKSWAQAMKKAGKIKLFGFSTHANMEECLEGAARLPWIDGIMFTYNYRLMR
;
A
#
# COMPACT_ATOMS: atom_id res chain seq x y z
N MET A 1 -52.25 31.64 -11.35
CA MET A 1 -51.04 31.30 -10.58
C MET A 1 -50.46 30.03 -11.19
N SER A 2 -49.44 30.18 -11.99
CA SER A 2 -48.83 29.12 -12.83
C SER A 2 -47.64 28.52 -12.08
N SER A 3 -47.61 27.20 -11.85
CA SER A 3 -46.51 26.49 -11.26
C SER A 3 -45.56 25.98 -12.34
N HIS A 4 -44.37 26.53 -12.39
CA HIS A 4 -43.25 26.01 -13.18
C HIS A 4 -42.69 24.73 -12.54
N ARG A 5 -42.81 23.60 -13.24
CA ARG A 5 -42.05 22.38 -12.96
C ARG A 5 -40.73 22.44 -13.69
N ASP A 6 -39.66 22.46 -12.90
CA ASP A 6 -38.30 22.27 -13.35
C ASP A 6 -38.09 20.81 -13.82
N LYS A 7 -37.71 20.63 -15.10
CA LYS A 7 -37.34 19.32 -15.65
C LYS A 7 -35.81 19.22 -15.70
N SER A 8 -35.21 18.69 -14.63
CA SER A 8 -33.81 18.28 -14.64
C SER A 8 -33.64 17.06 -15.58
N GLY A 9 -33.12 17.29 -16.77
CA GLY A 9 -32.85 16.26 -17.78
C GLY A 9 -31.68 15.35 -17.34
N LYS A 10 -32.00 14.22 -16.71
CA LYS A 10 -31.03 13.12 -16.54
C LYS A 10 -30.82 12.43 -17.90
N SER A 11 -29.69 12.67 -18.53
CA SER A 11 -29.28 11.96 -19.75
C SER A 11 -29.11 10.47 -19.42
N ASN A 12 -29.90 9.62 -20.13
CA ASN A 12 -29.88 8.17 -19.96
C ASN A 12 -28.71 7.58 -20.77
N ARG A 13 -28.04 6.56 -20.21
CA ARG A 13 -26.94 5.81 -20.85
C ARG A 13 -27.24 5.40 -22.30
N ARG A 14 -28.53 5.12 -22.62
CA ARG A 14 -28.99 4.74 -23.93
C ARG A 14 -28.98 5.92 -24.92
N ASP A 15 -29.21 7.15 -24.43
CA ASP A 15 -29.20 8.37 -25.28
C ASP A 15 -27.78 8.83 -25.56
N PHE A 16 -26.85 8.59 -24.60
CA PHE A 16 -25.43 8.80 -24.82
C PHE A 16 -24.87 7.88 -25.90
N LEU A 17 -25.23 6.60 -25.89
CA LEU A 17 -24.77 5.61 -26.87
C LEU A 17 -25.40 5.89 -28.28
N LYS A 18 -26.64 6.34 -28.35
CA LYS A 18 -27.27 6.75 -29.64
C LYS A 18 -26.61 7.99 -30.23
N LYS A 19 -26.24 8.97 -29.41
CA LYS A 19 -25.51 10.17 -29.86
C LYS A 19 -24.08 9.83 -30.32
N ALA A 20 -23.39 8.89 -29.65
CA ALA A 20 -22.09 8.42 -30.07
C ALA A 20 -22.13 7.66 -31.40
N ALA A 21 -23.20 6.85 -31.66
CA ALA A 21 -23.39 6.14 -32.92
C ALA A 21 -23.73 7.07 -34.07
N ALA A 22 -24.47 8.17 -33.83
CA ALA A 22 -24.84 9.16 -34.85
C ALA A 22 -23.67 10.00 -35.36
N ILE A 23 -22.61 10.14 -34.53
CA ILE A 23 -21.38 10.86 -34.93
C ILE A 23 -20.46 9.97 -35.79
N GLY A 24 -20.61 8.64 -35.70
CA GLY A 24 -19.78 7.66 -36.43
C GLY A 24 -20.17 7.36 -37.87
N LEU A 25 -21.35 7.80 -38.37
CA LEU A 25 -21.86 7.45 -39.69
C LEU A 25 -21.73 8.54 -40.77
N GLY A 26 -21.03 9.64 -40.47
CA GLY A 26 -20.94 10.82 -41.37
C GLY A 26 -19.59 11.06 -42.03
N ALA A 27 -18.62 10.15 -42.02
CA ALA A 27 -17.27 10.43 -42.55
C ALA A 27 -16.66 9.24 -43.32
N THR A 28 -17.25 8.91 -44.46
CA THR A 28 -16.53 8.13 -45.49
C THR A 28 -16.31 9.04 -46.72
N VAL A 29 -15.38 9.98 -46.60
CA VAL A 29 -14.56 10.50 -47.70
C VAL A 29 -13.39 11.28 -47.08
N GLY A 30 -12.18 10.86 -47.31
CA GLY A 30 -10.99 11.71 -47.23
C GLY A 30 -10.09 11.54 -46.00
N GLY A 31 -9.00 10.83 -46.19
CA GLY A 31 -7.74 11.21 -45.56
C GLY A 31 -7.40 10.64 -44.19
N SER A 32 -6.45 9.79 -44.20
CA SER A 32 -5.51 9.25 -43.22
C SER A 32 -5.05 10.13 -42.01
N SER A 33 -5.80 11.18 -41.63
CA SER A 33 -5.39 12.14 -40.61
C SER A 33 -6.10 11.97 -39.25
N PHE A 34 -7.22 11.25 -39.18
CA PHE A 34 -8.03 11.14 -37.97
C PHE A 34 -7.61 10.04 -36.98
N TRP A 35 -6.71 9.11 -37.38
CA TRP A 35 -6.26 8.03 -36.50
C TRP A 35 -5.02 8.40 -35.64
N ARG A 36 -4.48 9.59 -35.77
CA ARG A 36 -3.31 10.06 -34.94
C ARG A 36 -3.68 10.73 -33.63
N ALA A 37 -4.94 11.00 -33.37
CA ALA A 37 -5.35 11.83 -32.22
C ALA A 37 -5.67 11.06 -30.93
N HIS A 38 -5.59 9.72 -30.88
CA HIS A 38 -6.00 8.95 -29.70
C HIS A 38 -4.95 7.99 -29.16
N GLN A 39 -3.69 8.17 -29.53
CA GLN A 39 -2.58 7.58 -28.79
C GLN A 39 -1.83 8.69 -28.00
N ALA A 40 -2.56 9.45 -27.21
CA ALA A 40 -1.99 10.03 -26.01
C ALA A 40 -1.85 8.88 -25.01
N SER A 41 -0.88 7.99 -25.22
CA SER A 41 -0.33 7.20 -24.13
C SER A 41 0.10 8.23 -23.11
N ALA A 42 -0.57 8.27 -21.95
CA ALA A 42 -0.10 9.04 -20.84
C ALA A 42 1.33 8.57 -20.56
N GLN A 43 2.30 9.31 -21.07
CA GLN A 43 3.70 9.04 -20.78
C GLN A 43 3.83 9.28 -19.28
N ILE A 44 3.98 8.19 -18.53
CA ILE A 44 4.30 8.27 -17.11
C ILE A 44 5.69 8.90 -17.06
N THR A 45 5.72 10.20 -16.85
CA THR A 45 6.98 10.96 -16.73
C THR A 45 7.62 10.57 -15.41
N ILE A 46 8.81 9.99 -15.46
CA ILE A 46 9.62 9.77 -14.25
C ILE A 46 9.92 11.16 -13.66
N PRO A 47 9.64 11.39 -12.37
CA PRO A 47 10.00 12.65 -11.72
C PRO A 47 11.48 12.95 -11.92
N LYS A 48 11.83 14.22 -12.19
CA LYS A 48 13.24 14.64 -12.34
C LYS A 48 14.05 14.40 -11.07
N GLU A 49 13.39 14.55 -9.92
CA GLU A 49 13.97 14.33 -8.60
C GLU A 49 13.36 13.07 -7.98
N PRO A 50 14.18 12.19 -7.38
CA PRO A 50 13.69 11.02 -6.68
C PRO A 50 12.86 11.44 -5.47
N MET A 51 11.96 10.54 -5.04
CA MET A 51 11.12 10.76 -3.85
C MET A 51 11.98 11.15 -2.65
N PRO A 52 11.69 12.26 -1.96
CA PRO A 52 12.40 12.66 -0.75
C PRO A 52 12.39 11.55 0.31
N ARG A 53 13.49 11.41 1.03
CA ARG A 53 13.64 10.43 2.11
C ARG A 53 13.82 11.10 3.45
N ARG A 54 13.37 10.42 4.50
CA ARG A 54 13.52 10.83 5.90
C ARG A 54 14.00 9.64 6.74
N PRO A 55 14.72 9.87 7.84
CA PRO A 55 15.02 8.80 8.77
C PRO A 55 13.72 8.27 9.38
N PHE A 56 13.58 6.94 9.47
CA PHE A 56 12.47 6.30 10.16
C PHE A 56 12.71 6.39 11.67
N GLY A 57 12.14 7.42 12.27
CA GLY A 57 12.33 7.71 13.69
C GLY A 57 13.81 7.77 14.06
N ARG A 58 14.17 7.05 15.13
CA ARG A 58 15.55 6.96 15.67
C ARG A 58 16.36 5.80 15.06
N SER A 59 15.79 5.06 14.12
CA SER A 59 16.45 3.86 13.54
C SER A 59 17.63 4.19 12.63
N GLY A 60 17.73 5.41 12.14
CA GLY A 60 18.71 5.83 11.13
C GLY A 60 18.43 5.31 9.72
N ILE A 61 17.40 4.47 9.53
CA ILE A 61 17.05 3.90 8.22
C ILE A 61 16.31 4.97 7.41
N MET A 62 16.82 5.28 6.22
CA MET A 62 16.21 6.27 5.32
C MET A 62 15.06 5.66 4.52
N VAL A 63 13.86 6.21 4.69
CA VAL A 63 12.65 5.78 3.98
C VAL A 63 12.07 6.92 3.15
N SER A 64 11.46 6.58 2.01
CA SER A 64 10.73 7.55 1.20
C SER A 64 9.53 8.13 1.95
N THR A 65 9.25 9.42 1.75
CA THR A 65 8.11 10.10 2.37
C THR A 65 6.76 9.63 1.84
N LEU A 66 6.76 9.00 0.67
CA LEU A 66 5.63 8.27 0.11
C LEU A 66 5.89 6.76 0.21
N SER A 67 4.87 6.00 0.57
CA SER A 67 4.91 4.53 0.62
C SER A 67 4.10 3.91 -0.51
N LEU A 68 4.54 2.76 -0.99
CA LEU A 68 3.73 1.90 -1.85
C LEU A 68 2.84 1.00 -1.00
N GLY A 69 1.54 1.27 -0.99
CA GLY A 69 0.54 0.41 -0.31
C GLY A 69 0.22 -0.82 -1.15
N GLY A 70 0.42 -2.01 -0.59
CA GLY A 70 0.27 -3.29 -1.27
C GLY A 70 -1.17 -3.85 -1.33
N MET A 71 -2.20 -3.06 -1.04
CA MET A 71 -3.60 -3.54 -1.01
C MET A 71 -4.25 -3.56 -2.40
N PHE A 72 -3.52 -3.97 -3.41
CA PHE A 72 -3.99 -4.16 -4.79
C PHE A 72 -3.45 -5.47 -5.37
N ASP A 73 -3.86 -5.84 -6.57
CA ASP A 73 -3.39 -7.06 -7.24
C ASP A 73 -1.95 -6.89 -7.78
N ILE A 74 -0.98 -7.04 -6.88
CA ILE A 74 0.45 -6.93 -7.21
C ILE A 74 0.89 -8.04 -8.19
N LEU A 75 0.31 -9.24 -8.10
CA LEU A 75 0.68 -10.36 -8.98
C LEU A 75 0.52 -10.03 -10.45
N ASN A 76 -0.55 -9.30 -10.80
CA ASN A 76 -0.83 -8.89 -12.17
C ASN A 76 -0.31 -7.48 -12.50
N ASN A 77 0.19 -6.72 -11.51
CA ASN A 77 0.64 -5.34 -11.67
C ASN A 77 2.12 -5.15 -11.24
N GLN A 78 3.00 -6.04 -11.67
CA GLN A 78 4.44 -6.00 -11.34
C GLN A 78 5.13 -4.70 -11.78
N LEU A 79 4.64 -4.06 -12.84
CA LEU A 79 5.16 -2.77 -13.31
C LEU A 79 5.07 -1.67 -12.24
N MET A 80 4.09 -1.73 -11.33
CA MET A 80 3.97 -0.77 -10.24
C MET A 80 5.16 -0.83 -9.27
N LEU A 81 5.72 -2.03 -9.04
CA LEU A 81 6.91 -2.21 -8.20
C LEU A 81 8.15 -1.60 -8.87
N ALA A 82 8.32 -1.84 -10.19
CA ALA A 82 9.38 -1.22 -10.97
C ALA A 82 9.28 0.32 -10.89
N LYS A 83 8.09 0.87 -11.16
CA LYS A 83 7.86 2.32 -11.14
C LYS A 83 8.05 2.94 -9.76
N ALA A 84 7.68 2.22 -8.70
CA ALA A 84 7.95 2.68 -7.33
C ALA A 84 9.46 2.86 -7.10
N LEU A 85 10.28 1.90 -7.52
CA LEU A 85 11.75 2.03 -7.42
C LEU A 85 12.30 3.13 -8.32
N ASP A 86 11.86 3.24 -9.57
CA ASP A 86 12.26 4.30 -10.50
C ASP A 86 11.99 5.69 -9.91
N TRP A 87 10.93 5.85 -9.13
CA TRP A 87 10.56 7.10 -8.44
C TRP A 87 11.24 7.27 -7.09
N GLY A 88 12.06 6.33 -6.66
CA GLY A 88 12.75 6.38 -5.37
C GLY A 88 11.88 6.00 -4.18
N ILE A 89 10.69 5.41 -4.41
CA ILE A 89 9.79 4.92 -3.35
C ILE A 89 10.33 3.58 -2.85
N ASN A 90 11.00 3.60 -1.71
CA ASN A 90 11.58 2.40 -1.11
C ASN A 90 10.75 1.81 0.03
N TYR A 91 9.74 2.49 0.57
CA TYR A 91 8.85 1.97 1.61
C TYR A 91 7.72 1.18 0.97
N TRP A 92 7.75 -0.16 1.09
CA TRP A 92 6.71 -1.05 0.55
C TRP A 92 5.95 -1.71 1.69
N ASP A 93 4.64 -1.48 1.71
CA ASP A 93 3.74 -1.93 2.76
C ASP A 93 2.82 -3.03 2.25
N THR A 94 2.85 -4.18 2.93
CA THR A 94 1.94 -5.31 2.69
C THR A 94 1.41 -5.88 4.00
N ALA A 95 0.66 -6.97 3.94
CA ALA A 95 0.18 -7.73 5.08
C ALA A 95 -0.22 -9.16 4.65
N GLU A 96 -0.13 -10.11 5.57
CA GLU A 96 -0.62 -11.49 5.39
C GLU A 96 -2.08 -11.52 4.88
N GLY A 97 -2.91 -10.59 5.38
CA GLY A 97 -4.32 -10.50 5.03
C GLY A 97 -4.62 -9.93 3.64
N TYR A 98 -3.69 -9.21 3.01
CA TYR A 98 -3.95 -8.54 1.73
C TYR A 98 -4.07 -9.55 0.59
N GLY A 99 -5.28 -9.62 0.02
CA GLY A 99 -5.59 -10.60 -1.00
C GLY A 99 -5.37 -12.06 -0.56
N ARG A 100 -5.48 -12.38 0.75
CA ARG A 100 -5.19 -13.70 1.33
C ARG A 100 -3.75 -14.17 1.09
N GLY A 101 -2.79 -13.24 1.17
CA GLY A 101 -1.37 -13.50 0.96
C GLY A 101 -0.89 -13.20 -0.46
N ARG A 102 -1.78 -12.95 -1.42
CA ARG A 102 -1.41 -12.65 -2.82
C ARG A 102 -0.57 -11.39 -2.98
N SER A 103 -0.75 -10.40 -2.09
CA SER A 103 0.09 -9.21 -2.06
C SER A 103 1.55 -9.56 -1.71
N GLU A 104 1.76 -10.35 -0.67
CA GLU A 104 3.09 -10.85 -0.30
C GLU A 104 3.70 -11.72 -1.41
N GLU A 105 2.91 -12.62 -2.03
CA GLU A 105 3.35 -13.44 -3.17
C GLU A 105 3.77 -12.59 -4.37
N GLY A 106 3.04 -11.50 -4.64
CA GLY A 106 3.36 -10.58 -5.73
C GLY A 106 4.70 -9.88 -5.51
N ILE A 107 4.96 -9.39 -4.28
CA ILE A 107 6.25 -8.80 -3.90
C ILE A 107 7.36 -9.87 -3.96
N GLY A 108 7.10 -11.07 -3.44
CA GLY A 108 8.06 -12.18 -3.47
C GLY A 108 8.43 -12.60 -4.90
N ARG A 109 7.47 -12.63 -5.82
CA ARG A 109 7.73 -12.88 -7.25
C ARG A 109 8.65 -11.81 -7.86
N TRP A 110 8.50 -10.56 -7.42
CA TRP A 110 9.40 -9.50 -7.83
C TRP A 110 10.82 -9.74 -7.32
N PHE A 111 11.01 -10.01 -6.04
CA PHE A 111 12.33 -10.26 -5.45
C PHE A 111 13.02 -11.50 -6.03
N ALA A 112 12.25 -12.56 -6.31
CA ALA A 112 12.80 -13.76 -6.96
C ALA A 112 13.39 -13.47 -8.34
N ARG A 113 12.81 -12.51 -9.07
CA ARG A 113 13.29 -12.10 -10.41
C ARG A 113 14.33 -10.99 -10.36
N ASN A 114 14.33 -10.19 -9.27
CA ASN A 114 15.17 -9.01 -9.10
C ASN A 114 15.81 -9.01 -7.70
N PRO A 115 16.68 -9.98 -7.36
CA PRO A 115 17.16 -10.21 -5.99
C PRO A 115 17.88 -9.00 -5.39
N ASP A 116 18.62 -8.24 -6.21
CA ASP A 116 19.33 -7.05 -5.75
C ASP A 116 18.42 -5.92 -5.27
N THR A 117 17.15 -5.94 -5.67
CA THR A 117 16.18 -4.91 -5.25
C THR A 117 15.72 -5.09 -3.80
N ARG A 118 15.84 -6.32 -3.22
CA ARG A 118 15.44 -6.55 -1.83
C ARG A 118 16.16 -5.61 -0.85
N LYS A 119 17.43 -5.35 -1.06
CA LYS A 119 18.24 -4.46 -0.20
C LYS A 119 17.91 -2.98 -0.36
N GLN A 120 17.26 -2.61 -1.46
CA GLN A 120 16.84 -1.23 -1.74
C GLN A 120 15.47 -0.90 -1.10
N VAL A 121 14.72 -1.91 -0.70
CA VAL A 121 13.34 -1.79 -0.21
C VAL A 121 13.30 -1.88 1.32
N PHE A 122 12.64 -0.90 1.94
CA PHE A 122 12.18 -0.98 3.33
C PHE A 122 10.83 -1.72 3.32
N LEU A 123 10.89 -3.02 3.59
CA LEU A 123 9.75 -3.91 3.46
C LEU A 123 8.99 -4.03 4.78
N VAL A 124 7.68 -3.83 4.70
CA VAL A 124 6.76 -3.91 5.83
C VAL A 124 5.72 -4.99 5.59
N THR A 125 5.51 -5.88 6.55
CA THR A 125 4.34 -6.78 6.58
C THR A 125 3.68 -6.80 7.95
N LYS A 126 2.47 -7.36 8.02
CA LYS A 126 1.61 -7.29 9.21
C LYS A 126 0.86 -8.60 9.42
N LEU A 127 0.73 -8.99 10.70
CA LEU A 127 -0.11 -10.10 11.13
C LEU A 127 -1.11 -9.65 12.18
N SER A 128 -2.35 -10.12 12.08
CA SER A 128 -3.37 -9.85 13.10
C SER A 128 -3.32 -10.89 14.23
N THR A 129 -3.25 -10.44 15.48
CA THR A 129 -3.38 -11.31 16.67
C THR A 129 -4.73 -11.99 16.75
N ARG A 130 -5.79 -11.32 16.25
CA ARG A 130 -7.17 -11.82 16.29
C ARG A 130 -7.44 -13.07 15.44
N ARG A 131 -6.51 -13.44 14.55
CA ARG A 131 -6.64 -14.68 13.76
C ARG A 131 -6.20 -15.92 14.54
N GLY A 132 -5.61 -15.75 15.72
CA GLY A 132 -5.09 -16.84 16.52
C GLY A 132 -3.93 -17.60 15.86
N GLY A 133 -3.53 -18.71 16.48
CA GLY A 133 -2.52 -19.61 15.97
C GLY A 133 -1.07 -19.18 16.25
N ASP A 134 -0.14 -19.95 15.74
CA ASP A 134 1.29 -19.72 15.90
C ASP A 134 1.76 -18.48 15.14
N PHE A 135 2.05 -17.42 15.87
CA PHE A 135 2.45 -16.14 15.32
C PHE A 135 3.82 -16.22 14.62
N THR A 136 4.73 -17.06 15.12
CA THR A 136 6.03 -17.32 14.50
C THR A 136 5.89 -18.06 13.17
N GLY A 137 5.14 -19.16 13.16
CA GLY A 137 4.92 -19.93 11.93
C GLY A 137 4.17 -19.11 10.86
N ARG A 138 3.32 -18.16 11.26
CA ARG A 138 2.67 -17.23 10.33
C ARG A 138 3.66 -16.22 9.76
N LEU A 139 4.60 -15.68 10.55
CA LEU A 139 5.70 -14.86 10.06
C LEU A 139 6.55 -15.63 9.06
N GLU A 140 6.94 -16.87 9.37
CA GLU A 140 7.72 -17.70 8.45
C GLU A 140 6.98 -17.93 7.11
N LYS A 141 5.66 -18.15 7.14
CA LYS A 141 4.86 -18.23 5.92
C LYS A 141 4.86 -16.93 5.14
N SER A 142 4.80 -15.77 5.81
CA SER A 142 4.91 -14.46 5.17
C SER A 142 6.28 -14.26 4.52
N LEU A 143 7.37 -14.58 5.23
CA LEU A 143 8.73 -14.50 4.70
C LEU A 143 8.92 -15.40 3.47
N LYS A 144 8.37 -16.61 3.50
CA LYS A 144 8.39 -17.54 2.36
C LYS A 144 7.65 -16.95 1.16
N ARG A 145 6.43 -16.40 1.34
CA ARG A 145 5.68 -15.73 0.27
C ARG A 145 6.42 -14.53 -0.30
N LEU A 146 7.05 -13.73 0.57
CA LEU A 146 7.84 -12.55 0.22
C LEU A 146 9.20 -12.88 -0.41
N HIS A 147 9.59 -14.16 -0.44
CA HIS A 147 10.88 -14.61 -0.95
C HIS A 147 12.07 -13.84 -0.33
N THR A 148 12.07 -13.75 1.00
CA THR A 148 13.08 -13.04 1.79
C THR A 148 13.22 -13.66 3.18
N ASP A 149 14.38 -13.51 3.81
CA ASP A 149 14.66 -14.02 5.15
C ASP A 149 14.24 -13.05 6.26
N TYR A 150 13.94 -11.79 5.92
CA TYR A 150 13.60 -10.76 6.89
C TYR A 150 12.66 -9.70 6.33
N VAL A 151 11.99 -8.97 7.24
CA VAL A 151 11.33 -7.70 6.93
C VAL A 151 11.96 -6.56 7.74
N ASP A 152 11.91 -5.34 7.20
CA ASP A 152 12.50 -4.18 7.86
C ASP A 152 11.62 -3.69 9.01
N LEU A 153 10.29 -3.77 8.85
CA LEU A 153 9.34 -3.43 9.89
C LEU A 153 8.20 -4.44 9.90
N PHE A 154 7.89 -4.94 11.09
CA PHE A 154 6.77 -5.85 11.30
C PHE A 154 5.71 -5.21 12.18
N PHE A 155 4.45 -5.26 11.76
CA PHE A 155 3.33 -4.72 12.52
C PHE A 155 2.37 -5.78 13.05
N VAL A 156 1.91 -5.60 14.28
CA VAL A 156 0.63 -6.16 14.73
C VAL A 156 -0.48 -5.43 14.00
N HIS A 157 -1.30 -6.17 13.23
CA HIS A 157 -2.21 -5.60 12.25
C HIS A 157 -3.56 -5.19 12.84
N GLY A 158 -3.80 -3.89 12.88
CA GLY A 158 -5.12 -3.31 13.15
C GLY A 158 -5.57 -3.50 14.59
N ILE A 159 -4.73 -3.19 15.58
CA ILE A 159 -5.16 -3.20 16.99
C ILE A 159 -6.30 -2.20 17.20
N ARG A 160 -7.13 -2.45 18.20
CA ARG A 160 -8.25 -1.58 18.58
C ARG A 160 -8.01 -0.83 19.89
N GLY A 161 -7.01 -1.24 20.64
CA GLY A 161 -6.58 -0.59 21.88
C GLY A 161 -5.15 -1.00 22.20
N ILE A 162 -4.45 -0.17 22.95
CA ILE A 162 -3.03 -0.40 23.27
C ILE A 162 -2.82 -1.63 24.14
N ASN A 163 -3.83 -2.09 24.85
CA ASN A 163 -3.81 -3.31 25.66
C ASN A 163 -3.58 -4.60 24.82
N GLU A 164 -3.83 -4.55 23.50
CA GLU A 164 -3.48 -5.65 22.61
C GLU A 164 -1.95 -5.81 22.42
N MET A 165 -1.17 -4.79 22.81
CA MET A 165 0.30 -4.84 22.79
C MET A 165 0.85 -5.42 24.10
N GLU A 166 0.55 -6.71 24.31
CA GLU A 166 0.88 -7.45 25.54
C GLU A 166 2.39 -7.68 25.71
N PRO A 167 2.88 -7.93 26.95
CA PRO A 167 4.28 -8.27 27.23
C PRO A 167 4.79 -9.50 26.46
N SER A 168 3.92 -10.44 26.16
CA SER A 168 4.22 -11.62 25.31
C SER A 168 4.69 -11.22 23.91
N LEU A 169 4.08 -10.20 23.30
CA LEU A 169 4.50 -9.66 22.01
C LEU A 169 5.86 -8.95 22.08
N LYS A 170 6.18 -8.29 23.20
CA LYS A 170 7.50 -7.71 23.42
C LYS A 170 8.56 -8.80 23.37
N SER A 171 8.39 -9.87 24.14
CA SER A 171 9.32 -11.00 24.20
C SER A 171 9.48 -11.67 22.84
N TRP A 172 8.36 -11.88 22.14
CA TRP A 172 8.35 -12.42 20.79
C TRP A 172 9.10 -11.52 19.80
N ALA A 173 8.84 -10.21 19.80
CA ALA A 173 9.50 -9.26 18.92
C ALA A 173 11.02 -9.23 19.17
N GLN A 174 11.46 -9.26 20.43
CA GLN A 174 12.89 -9.34 20.79
C GLN A 174 13.53 -10.62 20.24
N ALA A 175 12.85 -11.77 20.37
CA ALA A 175 13.33 -13.02 19.83
C ALA A 175 13.42 -12.98 18.29
N MET A 176 12.43 -12.42 17.60
CA MET A 176 12.46 -12.29 16.13
C MET A 176 13.51 -11.28 15.64
N LYS A 177 13.75 -10.20 16.37
CA LYS A 177 14.86 -9.26 16.10
C LYS A 177 16.22 -9.97 16.27
N LYS A 178 16.40 -10.71 17.36
CA LYS A 178 17.63 -11.49 17.60
C LYS A 178 17.86 -12.56 16.54
N ALA A 179 16.79 -13.20 16.05
CA ALA A 179 16.86 -14.17 14.96
C ALA A 179 17.06 -13.52 13.56
N GLY A 180 17.10 -12.19 13.47
CA GLY A 180 17.25 -11.47 12.21
C GLY A 180 16.04 -11.51 11.29
N LYS A 181 14.86 -11.95 11.78
CA LYS A 181 13.63 -12.07 11.00
C LYS A 181 12.89 -10.75 10.82
N ILE A 182 13.02 -9.84 11.77
CA ILE A 182 12.49 -8.48 11.73
C ILE A 182 13.56 -7.50 12.23
N LYS A 183 13.64 -6.29 11.67
CA LYS A 183 14.55 -5.26 12.21
C LYS A 183 13.82 -4.34 13.20
N LEU A 184 12.59 -3.93 12.86
CA LEU A 184 11.76 -3.03 13.66
C LEU A 184 10.41 -3.69 13.92
N PHE A 185 9.75 -3.25 15.01
CA PHE A 185 8.47 -3.79 15.44
C PHE A 185 7.50 -2.69 15.85
N GLY A 186 6.22 -2.87 15.58
CA GLY A 186 5.20 -1.93 15.97
C GLY A 186 3.78 -2.43 15.71
N PHE A 187 2.85 -1.51 15.52
CA PHE A 187 1.45 -1.85 15.22
C PHE A 187 0.82 -0.90 14.21
N SER A 188 -0.29 -1.35 13.61
CA SER A 188 -1.21 -0.49 12.87
C SER A 188 -2.55 -0.41 13.59
N THR A 189 -3.24 0.73 13.47
CA THR A 189 -4.56 0.94 14.04
C THR A 189 -5.44 1.83 13.15
N HIS A 190 -6.76 1.59 13.21
CA HIS A 190 -7.81 2.43 12.62
C HIS A 190 -8.88 2.80 13.65
N ALA A 191 -8.66 2.45 14.92
CA ALA A 191 -9.59 2.72 16.03
C ALA A 191 -8.81 3.20 17.24
N ASN A 192 -9.43 4.04 18.06
CA ASN A 192 -8.86 4.58 19.32
C ASN A 192 -7.42 5.08 19.12
N MET A 193 -7.20 5.81 18.02
CA MET A 193 -5.84 6.16 17.56
C MET A 193 -5.10 7.02 18.58
N GLU A 194 -5.77 7.98 19.21
CA GLU A 194 -5.19 8.84 20.26
C GLU A 194 -4.73 8.03 21.46
N GLU A 195 -5.61 7.19 22.02
CA GLU A 195 -5.29 6.27 23.13
C GLU A 195 -4.12 5.35 22.77
N CYS A 196 -4.14 4.79 21.54
CA CYS A 196 -3.05 3.93 21.08
C CYS A 196 -1.72 4.68 20.97
N LEU A 197 -1.72 5.94 20.51
CA LEU A 197 -0.52 6.77 20.42
C LEU A 197 0.01 7.15 21.80
N GLU A 198 -0.84 7.60 22.71
CA GLU A 198 -0.48 7.94 24.09
C GLU A 198 0.06 6.71 24.85
N GLY A 199 -0.59 5.56 24.65
CA GLY A 199 -0.14 4.30 25.21
C GLY A 199 1.20 3.85 24.67
N ALA A 200 1.42 3.97 23.36
CA ALA A 200 2.67 3.61 22.71
C ALA A 200 3.85 4.48 23.18
N ALA A 201 3.63 5.74 23.55
CA ALA A 201 4.67 6.60 24.11
C ALA A 201 5.27 6.03 25.40
N ARG A 202 4.54 5.15 26.10
CA ARG A 202 5.00 4.45 27.32
C ARG A 202 5.62 3.08 27.03
N LEU A 203 5.69 2.65 25.74
CA LEU A 203 6.20 1.36 25.31
C LEU A 203 7.48 1.53 24.47
N PRO A 204 8.67 1.66 25.10
CA PRO A 204 9.92 2.00 24.40
C PRO A 204 10.41 0.94 23.41
N TRP A 205 9.77 -0.24 23.38
CA TRP A 205 10.04 -1.33 22.46
C TRP A 205 9.23 -1.26 21.14
N ILE A 206 8.36 -0.26 21.00
CA ILE A 206 7.64 0.05 19.76
C ILE A 206 8.51 0.99 18.91
N ASP A 207 8.87 0.55 17.71
CA ASP A 207 9.69 1.31 16.78
C ASP A 207 8.87 2.10 15.75
N GLY A 208 7.63 1.67 15.48
CA GLY A 208 6.79 2.29 14.47
C GLY A 208 5.30 2.11 14.73
N ILE A 209 4.52 3.08 14.24
CA ILE A 209 3.07 3.08 14.34
C ILE A 209 2.52 3.50 12.99
N MET A 210 1.51 2.76 12.50
CA MET A 210 0.74 3.12 11.31
C MET A 210 -0.70 3.41 11.71
N PHE A 211 -1.18 4.60 11.39
CA PHE A 211 -2.54 5.03 11.69
C PHE A 211 -3.10 5.93 10.59
N THR A 212 -4.41 6.13 10.58
CA THR A 212 -5.05 7.04 9.64
C THR A 212 -4.84 8.49 10.08
N TYR A 213 -4.25 9.29 9.21
CA TYR A 213 -4.02 10.72 9.46
C TYR A 213 -4.44 11.54 8.23
N ASN A 214 -5.44 12.39 8.38
CA ASN A 214 -5.91 13.27 7.32
C ASN A 214 -6.63 14.49 7.91
N TYR A 215 -6.84 15.54 7.09
CA TYR A 215 -7.43 16.81 7.53
C TYR A 215 -8.83 16.69 8.13
N ARG A 216 -9.59 15.62 7.83
CA ARG A 216 -10.94 15.40 8.39
C ARG A 216 -10.93 14.91 9.83
N LEU A 217 -9.83 14.28 10.24
CA LEU A 217 -9.63 13.75 11.58
C LEU A 217 -8.97 14.77 12.53
N MET A 218 -8.51 15.90 11.99
CA MET A 218 -7.81 16.96 12.73
C MET A 218 -8.75 18.10 13.19
N ARG A 219 -10.06 17.88 13.15
CA ARG A 219 -11.08 18.92 13.54
C ARG A 219 -11.48 18.75 14.98
#